data_8b1a8dab0bd90db194a1452fd0664fe5
#
_entry.id   8b1a8dab0bd90db194a1452fd0664fe5
#
_cell.length_a   1.000
_cell.length_b   1.000
_cell.length_c   1.000
_cell.angle_alpha   90.00
_cell.angle_beta   90.00
_cell.angle_gamma   90.00
#
_symmetry.space_group_name_H-M   'P 1'
#
loop_
_entity.id
_entity.type
_entity.pdbx_description
1 polymer ?
#
loop_
_entity_poly.entity_id
_entity_poly.type
_entity_poly.pdbx_seq_one_letter_code
_entity_poly.pdbx_strand_id
1 'polypeptide(L)'
;MSSVQIKRVETKKDLKAFIECHYDLYEGNQYDAPNLYSDELKTLSKDKNAAFDFCEAEYFLALKEGKVVGRVAGIINNRANEKWGTKDVRFGWIDLIDDIEVSKALLKAVEDYGKEKGMDSIVGPLGFTDMDPEGMLTWGFDQLGTMATSYNYDYYPKHMEKLGGWEKDNDYVEYRLDVPETAPEKYTKIAEMVEKRYNLHARKLTKKDIFEGGYGKKLFDLINVTYSHLYGFSELSERQIDQYVKMYFPLADLDLITVVEDGNKDNQLVGLAITIPSLTRALQKCHRGRLFPFGWWHLLRAIKFHKTEVVDLLLIGVLPEYRSKGANSLVFADLIPRYVKYGFKWGETHVEMETNESVQSQWGPLDPTMHKKRRCYRKAIG
;
A
#
# COMPACT_ATOMS: atom_id res chain seq x y z
N MET A 1 -6.98 29.48 24.05
CA MET A 1 -6.65 28.23 23.33
C MET A 1 -5.15 28.08 23.34
N SER A 2 -4.59 26.92 23.72
CA SER A 2 -3.15 26.72 23.70
C SER A 2 -2.65 26.71 22.25
N SER A 3 -1.52 27.42 22.00
CA SER A 3 -0.92 27.48 20.66
C SER A 3 -0.36 26.11 20.26
N VAL A 4 -0.52 25.75 18.99
CA VAL A 4 0.14 24.57 18.41
C VAL A 4 1.61 24.89 18.18
N GLN A 5 2.50 24.06 18.71
CA GLN A 5 3.94 24.13 18.46
C GLN A 5 4.36 23.00 17.53
N ILE A 6 5.08 23.34 16.45
CA ILE A 6 5.69 22.34 15.57
C ILE A 6 7.12 22.05 16.01
N LYS A 7 7.45 20.78 16.10
CA LYS A 7 8.80 20.28 16.40
C LYS A 7 9.29 19.39 15.26
N ARG A 8 10.44 19.73 14.66
CA ARG A 8 11.15 18.84 13.72
C ARG A 8 11.74 17.65 14.49
N VAL A 9 11.64 16.46 13.90
CA VAL A 9 12.19 15.22 14.47
C VAL A 9 13.68 15.14 14.16
N GLU A 10 14.53 15.26 15.18
CA GLU A 10 16.00 15.28 15.01
C GLU A 10 16.68 14.10 15.72
N THR A 11 16.07 13.59 16.76
CA THR A 11 16.65 12.54 17.60
C THR A 11 15.90 11.22 17.47
N LYS A 12 16.56 10.10 17.85
CA LYS A 12 15.90 8.79 17.96
C LYS A 12 14.71 8.82 18.92
N LYS A 13 14.74 9.67 19.95
CA LYS A 13 13.63 9.86 20.88
C LYS A 13 12.45 10.53 20.17
N ASP A 14 12.70 11.52 19.35
CA ASP A 14 11.65 12.19 18.58
C ASP A 14 11.05 11.26 17.53
N LEU A 15 11.88 10.46 16.82
CA LEU A 15 11.39 9.47 15.87
C LEU A 15 10.51 8.41 16.56
N LYS A 16 10.90 7.99 17.77
CA LYS A 16 10.05 7.12 18.58
C LYS A 16 8.71 7.79 18.89
N ALA A 17 8.70 9.06 19.32
CA ALA A 17 7.47 9.80 19.59
C ALA A 17 6.62 9.96 18.31
N PHE A 18 7.25 10.15 17.15
CA PHE A 18 6.58 10.21 15.86
C PHE A 18 5.84 8.89 15.54
N ILE A 19 6.49 7.75 15.73
CA ILE A 19 5.87 6.44 15.50
C ILE A 19 4.77 6.17 16.54
N GLU A 20 5.01 6.44 17.81
CA GLU A 20 4.05 6.21 18.92
C GLU A 20 2.77 7.05 18.76
N CYS A 21 2.85 8.23 18.14
CA CYS A 21 1.72 9.12 17.91
C CYS A 21 0.53 8.41 17.22
N HIS A 22 0.79 7.56 16.23
CA HIS A 22 -0.26 6.78 15.58
C HIS A 22 -0.97 5.85 16.56
N TYR A 23 -0.22 5.07 17.33
CA TYR A 23 -0.81 4.13 18.28
C TYR A 23 -1.59 4.84 19.39
N ASP A 24 -1.16 6.05 19.80
CA ASP A 24 -1.89 6.85 20.80
C ASP A 24 -3.23 7.36 20.24
N LEU A 25 -3.25 7.83 18.99
CA LEU A 25 -4.43 8.41 18.36
C LEU A 25 -5.48 7.35 17.97
N TYR A 26 -5.04 6.15 17.62
CA TYR A 26 -5.92 5.06 17.17
C TYR A 26 -6.11 3.96 18.23
N GLU A 27 -5.73 4.20 19.47
CA GLU A 27 -5.94 3.22 20.55
C GLU A 27 -7.42 2.85 20.67
N GLY A 28 -7.72 1.54 20.56
CA GLY A 28 -9.09 1.02 20.61
C GLY A 28 -9.93 1.22 19.34
N ASN A 29 -9.37 1.82 18.27
CA ASN A 29 -10.07 1.91 16.99
C ASN A 29 -10.21 0.52 16.37
N GLN A 30 -11.44 0.14 16.02
CA GLN A 30 -11.74 -1.19 15.46
C GLN A 30 -11.50 -1.32 13.95
N TYR A 31 -11.25 -0.23 13.25
CA TYR A 31 -11.10 -0.17 11.80
C TYR A 31 -9.65 0.04 11.35
N ASP A 32 -8.81 0.60 12.22
CA ASP A 32 -7.39 0.80 11.92
C ASP A 32 -6.63 -0.54 11.85
N ALA A 33 -5.71 -0.62 10.90
CA ALA A 33 -4.75 -1.72 10.75
C ALA A 33 -3.35 -1.22 11.13
N PRO A 34 -2.96 -1.25 12.41
CA PRO A 34 -1.70 -0.66 12.84
C PRO A 34 -0.51 -1.42 12.26
N ASN A 35 0.46 -0.68 11.74
CA ASN A 35 1.71 -1.25 11.25
C ASN A 35 2.54 -1.87 12.39
N LEU A 36 3.44 -2.79 12.05
CA LEU A 36 4.45 -3.26 13.02
C LEU A 36 5.42 -2.13 13.34
N TYR A 37 5.68 -1.92 14.64
CA TYR A 37 6.60 -0.89 15.12
C TYR A 37 8.01 -1.02 14.51
N SER A 38 8.49 -2.26 14.33
CA SER A 38 9.79 -2.54 13.71
C SER A 38 9.85 -2.10 12.25
N ASP A 39 8.74 -2.25 11.52
CA ASP A 39 8.66 -1.91 10.10
C ASP A 39 8.55 -0.39 9.93
N GLU A 40 7.70 0.28 10.74
CA GLU A 40 7.65 1.74 10.80
C GLU A 40 9.03 2.34 11.11
N LEU A 41 9.71 1.81 12.14
CA LEU A 41 11.05 2.28 12.50
C LEU A 41 12.06 2.09 11.37
N LYS A 42 11.97 1.00 10.62
CA LYS A 42 12.84 0.71 9.48
C LYS A 42 12.54 1.63 8.30
N THR A 43 11.26 1.79 7.96
CA THR A 43 10.78 2.64 6.86
C THR A 43 11.14 4.10 7.07
N LEU A 44 11.01 4.60 8.31
CA LEU A 44 11.29 6.00 8.65
C LEU A 44 12.77 6.28 8.99
N SER A 45 13.63 5.26 9.07
CA SER A 45 15.05 5.44 9.37
C SER A 45 15.85 5.71 8.09
N LYS A 46 16.53 6.86 8.04
CA LYS A 46 17.34 7.31 6.90
C LYS A 46 18.47 6.34 6.53
N ASP A 47 19.03 5.64 7.51
CA ASP A 47 20.10 4.65 7.33
C ASP A 47 19.62 3.25 6.93
N LYS A 48 18.32 2.98 7.02
CA LYS A 48 17.78 1.63 6.80
C LYS A 48 16.90 1.51 5.57
N ASN A 49 16.14 2.53 5.23
CA ASN A 49 15.25 2.51 4.08
C ASN A 49 16.00 2.87 2.80
N ALA A 50 15.99 1.97 1.82
CA ALA A 50 16.64 2.19 0.52
C ALA A 50 16.00 3.32 -0.31
N ALA A 51 14.78 3.75 0.00
CA ALA A 51 14.17 4.90 -0.65
C ALA A 51 14.97 6.20 -0.45
N PHE A 52 15.75 6.31 0.63
CA PHE A 52 16.62 7.46 0.88
C PHE A 52 17.80 7.57 -0.10
N ASP A 53 18.01 6.60 -0.97
CA ASP A 53 18.98 6.73 -2.07
C ASP A 53 18.52 7.80 -3.11
N PHE A 54 17.21 8.12 -3.15
CA PHE A 54 16.62 9.08 -4.09
C PHE A 54 15.51 9.96 -3.47
N CYS A 55 15.15 9.72 -2.20
CA CYS A 55 14.20 10.54 -1.47
C CYS A 55 14.91 11.35 -0.37
N GLU A 56 14.35 12.53 -0.09
CA GLU A 56 14.64 13.30 1.10
C GLU A 56 13.39 13.35 1.96
N ALA A 57 13.53 13.34 3.27
CA ALA A 57 12.37 13.47 4.15
C ALA A 57 12.71 14.19 5.46
N GLU A 58 11.74 14.97 5.94
CA GLU A 58 11.70 15.55 7.29
C GLU A 58 10.38 15.19 7.96
N TYR A 59 10.44 14.99 9.27
CA TYR A 59 9.28 14.60 10.05
C TYR A 59 8.95 15.67 11.08
N PHE A 60 7.66 15.90 11.30
CA PHE A 60 7.18 16.96 12.17
C PHE A 60 6.18 16.41 13.17
N LEU A 61 6.28 16.86 14.41
CA LEU A 61 5.34 16.63 15.50
C LEU A 61 4.60 17.93 15.81
N ALA A 62 3.28 17.86 15.99
CA ALA A 62 2.51 18.93 16.58
C ALA A 62 2.35 18.69 18.08
N LEU A 63 2.64 19.70 18.89
CA LEU A 63 2.51 19.66 20.34
C LEU A 63 1.52 20.70 20.82
N LYS A 64 0.69 20.33 21.79
CA LYS A 64 -0.13 21.22 22.62
C LYS A 64 0.14 20.93 24.08
N GLU A 65 0.49 21.94 24.84
CA GLU A 65 0.81 21.80 26.28
C GLU A 65 1.87 20.70 26.55
N GLY A 66 2.85 20.60 25.65
CA GLY A 66 3.93 19.62 25.74
C GLY A 66 3.57 18.18 25.36
N LYS A 67 2.30 17.91 24.98
CA LYS A 67 1.84 16.60 24.50
C LYS A 67 1.84 16.55 22.99
N VAL A 68 2.25 15.42 22.41
CA VAL A 68 2.12 15.16 20.97
C VAL A 68 0.64 14.98 20.63
N VAL A 69 0.16 15.76 19.67
CA VAL A 69 -1.25 15.77 19.21
C VAL A 69 -1.38 15.54 17.73
N GLY A 70 -0.27 15.35 17.03
CA GLY A 70 -0.26 15.00 15.61
C GLY A 70 1.15 14.86 15.07
N ARG A 71 1.24 14.24 13.89
CA ARG A 71 2.48 14.02 13.15
C ARG A 71 2.26 14.21 11.64
N VAL A 72 3.32 14.50 10.90
CA VAL A 72 3.34 14.46 9.44
C VAL A 72 4.77 14.29 8.94
N ALA A 73 4.94 13.54 7.85
CA ALA A 73 6.18 13.46 7.09
C ALA A 73 6.11 14.38 5.86
N GLY A 74 7.13 15.18 5.63
CA GLY A 74 7.38 15.85 4.36
C GLY A 74 8.41 15.05 3.58
N ILE A 75 8.10 14.63 2.35
CA ILE A 75 8.91 13.71 1.56
C ILE A 75 9.10 14.29 0.15
N ILE A 76 10.32 14.30 -0.35
CA ILE A 76 10.63 14.66 -1.72
C ILE A 76 11.16 13.41 -2.41
N ASN A 77 10.41 12.88 -3.37
CA ASN A 77 10.86 11.78 -4.22
C ASN A 77 11.42 12.36 -5.53
N ASN A 78 12.75 12.50 -5.59
CA ASN A 78 13.41 13.11 -6.73
C ASN A 78 13.19 12.33 -8.06
N ARG A 79 13.10 11.00 -8.00
CA ARG A 79 12.81 10.16 -9.18
C ARG A 79 11.39 10.39 -9.71
N ALA A 80 10.40 10.45 -8.82
CA ALA A 80 9.03 10.74 -9.23
C ALA A 80 8.93 12.16 -9.82
N ASN A 81 9.52 13.15 -9.16
CA ASN A 81 9.54 14.53 -9.64
C ASN A 81 10.18 14.64 -11.02
N GLU A 82 11.32 13.98 -11.24
CA GLU A 82 11.99 13.93 -12.56
C GLU A 82 11.11 13.24 -13.61
N LYS A 83 10.59 12.05 -13.30
CA LYS A 83 9.77 11.25 -14.21
C LYS A 83 8.51 11.98 -14.66
N TRP A 84 7.83 12.63 -13.73
CA TRP A 84 6.55 13.30 -13.98
C TRP A 84 6.69 14.79 -14.31
N GLY A 85 7.91 15.33 -14.30
CA GLY A 85 8.20 16.74 -14.59
C GLY A 85 7.59 17.70 -13.56
N THR A 86 7.53 17.27 -12.29
CA THR A 86 6.94 18.05 -11.18
C THR A 86 8.01 18.50 -10.19
N LYS A 87 7.62 19.41 -9.28
CA LYS A 87 8.42 19.84 -8.12
C LYS A 87 7.56 19.72 -6.88
N ASP A 88 7.22 18.48 -6.53
CA ASP A 88 6.32 18.15 -5.46
C ASP A 88 7.05 17.81 -4.17
N VAL A 89 6.62 18.40 -3.04
CA VAL A 89 6.81 17.80 -1.72
C VAL A 89 5.56 17.01 -1.37
N ARG A 90 5.74 15.73 -1.03
CA ARG A 90 4.67 14.86 -0.56
C ARG A 90 4.44 15.08 0.93
N PHE A 91 3.18 15.07 1.39
CA PHE A 91 2.87 14.85 2.79
C PHE A 91 2.37 13.42 2.99
N GLY A 92 2.90 12.72 3.99
CA GLY A 92 2.51 11.36 4.35
C GLY A 92 2.57 11.17 5.86
N TRP A 93 2.23 9.97 6.36
CA TRP A 93 2.18 9.71 7.81
C TRP A 93 1.46 10.81 8.59
N ILE A 94 0.41 11.38 8.02
CA ILE A 94 -0.37 12.44 8.67
C ILE A 94 -1.38 11.84 9.64
N ASP A 95 -1.17 12.09 10.92
CA ASP A 95 -2.09 11.71 12.00
C ASP A 95 -2.26 12.87 12.95
N LEU A 96 -3.48 13.15 13.40
CA LEU A 96 -3.79 14.30 14.25
C LEU A 96 -5.11 14.13 15.00
N ILE A 97 -5.27 14.89 16.07
CA ILE A 97 -6.54 15.04 16.79
C ILE A 97 -7.53 15.90 15.97
N ASP A 98 -8.82 15.83 16.29
CA ASP A 98 -9.85 16.70 15.67
C ASP A 98 -9.68 18.18 16.10
N ASP A 99 -8.66 18.81 15.53
CA ASP A 99 -8.35 20.22 15.73
C ASP A 99 -7.75 20.80 14.45
N ILE A 100 -8.49 21.71 13.81
CA ILE A 100 -8.10 22.30 12.53
C ILE A 100 -6.79 23.11 12.59
N GLU A 101 -6.46 23.69 13.76
CA GLU A 101 -5.20 24.41 13.92
C GLU A 101 -4.01 23.47 13.94
N VAL A 102 -4.21 22.20 14.38
CA VAL A 102 -3.18 21.15 14.28
C VAL A 102 -2.97 20.77 12.83
N SER A 103 -4.05 20.51 12.06
CA SER A 103 -3.96 20.21 10.62
C SER A 103 -3.23 21.31 9.86
N LYS A 104 -3.64 22.57 10.10
CA LYS A 104 -3.03 23.74 9.48
C LYS A 104 -1.54 23.86 9.77
N ALA A 105 -1.16 23.68 11.04
CA ALA A 105 0.24 23.79 11.45
C ALA A 105 1.12 22.68 10.86
N LEU A 106 0.62 21.43 10.84
CA LEU A 106 1.36 20.29 10.27
C LEU A 106 1.55 20.45 8.76
N LEU A 107 0.47 20.74 8.01
CA LEU A 107 0.56 20.95 6.56
C LEU A 107 1.45 22.14 6.21
N LYS A 108 1.35 23.24 6.99
CA LYS A 108 2.23 24.39 6.82
C LYS A 108 3.72 24.04 7.03
N ALA A 109 4.04 23.17 7.98
CA ALA A 109 5.42 22.71 8.17
C ALA A 109 5.98 21.97 6.96
N VAL A 110 5.15 21.16 6.29
CA VAL A 110 5.54 20.48 5.03
C VAL A 110 5.64 21.47 3.87
N GLU A 111 4.73 22.45 3.77
CA GLU A 111 4.82 23.53 2.79
C GLU A 111 6.14 24.32 2.94
N ASP A 112 6.50 24.67 4.17
CA ASP A 112 7.73 25.41 4.46
C ASP A 112 8.98 24.58 4.10
N TYR A 113 8.97 23.30 4.43
CA TYR A 113 10.03 22.38 4.02
C TYR A 113 10.12 22.27 2.49
N GLY A 114 8.98 22.16 1.80
CA GLY A 114 8.95 22.15 0.35
C GLY A 114 9.55 23.42 -0.27
N LYS A 115 9.16 24.60 0.25
CA LYS A 115 9.75 25.90 -0.17
C LYS A 115 11.25 25.98 0.08
N GLU A 116 11.71 25.53 1.24
CA GLU A 116 13.15 25.48 1.57
C GLU A 116 13.92 24.65 0.53
N LYS A 117 13.28 23.61 -0.02
CA LYS A 117 13.85 22.70 -1.02
C LYS A 117 13.55 23.09 -2.49
N GLY A 118 12.88 24.21 -2.72
CA GLY A 118 12.56 24.69 -4.06
C GLY A 118 11.43 23.93 -4.76
N MET A 119 10.55 23.30 -3.98
CA MET A 119 9.31 22.70 -4.48
C MET A 119 8.25 23.79 -4.69
N ASP A 120 7.37 23.60 -5.67
CA ASP A 120 6.31 24.56 -6.01
C ASP A 120 4.91 24.04 -5.68
N SER A 121 4.78 22.79 -5.30
CA SER A 121 3.51 22.20 -4.85
C SER A 121 3.69 21.18 -3.73
N ILE A 122 2.63 21.04 -2.91
CA ILE A 122 2.47 19.98 -1.90
C ILE A 122 1.38 19.01 -2.34
N VAL A 123 1.63 17.70 -2.22
CA VAL A 123 0.72 16.65 -2.66
C VAL A 123 0.65 15.51 -1.65
N GLY A 124 -0.51 14.86 -1.52
CA GLY A 124 -0.64 13.69 -0.66
C GLY A 124 -2.06 13.47 -0.08
N PRO A 125 -2.19 12.51 0.86
CA PRO A 125 -1.12 11.72 1.48
C PRO A 125 -0.45 10.73 0.53
N LEU A 126 0.89 10.73 0.51
CA LEU A 126 1.71 9.80 -0.26
C LEU A 126 2.98 9.47 0.54
N GLY A 127 3.46 8.23 0.41
CA GLY A 127 4.72 7.80 1.01
C GLY A 127 5.97 8.05 0.15
N PHE A 128 7.05 7.36 0.48
CA PHE A 128 8.29 7.40 -0.30
C PHE A 128 8.09 6.85 -1.71
N THR A 129 7.36 5.73 -1.81
CA THR A 129 7.04 5.04 -3.07
C THR A 129 5.62 4.49 -3.01
N ASP A 130 5.13 3.93 -4.10
CA ASP A 130 3.81 3.29 -4.22
C ASP A 130 3.69 1.98 -3.41
N MET A 131 4.76 1.56 -2.73
CA MET A 131 4.70 0.48 -1.75
C MET A 131 4.29 0.96 -0.35
N ASP A 132 4.18 2.25 -0.15
CA ASP A 132 3.69 2.89 1.07
C ASP A 132 2.20 3.26 0.92
N PRO A 133 1.45 3.47 2.02
CA PRO A 133 0.05 3.85 1.95
C PRO A 133 -0.20 5.15 1.18
N GLU A 134 -1.24 5.14 0.35
CA GLU A 134 -1.64 6.25 -0.49
C GLU A 134 -3.07 6.71 -0.22
N GLY A 135 -3.27 8.03 -0.27
CA GLY A 135 -4.58 8.66 -0.20
C GLY A 135 -5.21 8.72 1.19
N MET A 136 -5.88 9.80 1.47
CA MET A 136 -6.72 10.03 2.64
C MET A 136 -8.08 9.38 2.44
N LEU A 137 -8.54 8.57 3.40
CA LEU A 137 -9.88 7.98 3.37
C LEU A 137 -10.93 9.11 3.37
N THR A 138 -11.85 9.07 2.41
CA THR A 138 -12.93 10.06 2.24
C THR A 138 -14.31 9.44 2.37
N TRP A 139 -14.41 8.11 2.23
CA TRP A 139 -15.63 7.33 2.37
C TRP A 139 -15.32 5.90 2.80
N GLY A 140 -16.23 5.27 3.58
CA GLY A 140 -16.03 3.92 4.11
C GLY A 140 -15.29 3.93 5.45
N PHE A 141 -15.50 4.94 6.29
CA PHE A 141 -14.87 5.07 7.62
C PHE A 141 -15.28 3.97 8.61
N ASP A 142 -16.35 3.24 8.32
CA ASP A 142 -16.86 2.09 9.06
C ASP A 142 -16.34 0.75 8.51
N GLN A 143 -15.43 0.79 7.54
CA GLN A 143 -14.82 -0.39 6.93
C GLN A 143 -13.44 -0.67 7.53
N LEU A 144 -13.12 -1.98 7.65
CA LEU A 144 -11.83 -2.42 8.16
C LEU A 144 -10.70 -2.02 7.20
N GLY A 145 -9.67 -1.39 7.72
CA GLY A 145 -8.44 -1.11 6.97
C GLY A 145 -7.63 -2.37 6.65
N THR A 146 -6.68 -2.27 5.76
CA THR A 146 -5.70 -3.33 5.46
C THR A 146 -4.31 -2.90 5.88
N MET A 147 -3.37 -3.83 5.98
CA MET A 147 -1.98 -3.51 6.29
C MET A 147 -1.28 -2.64 5.24
N ALA A 148 -1.84 -2.56 4.04
CA ALA A 148 -1.27 -1.81 2.92
C ALA A 148 -1.89 -0.41 2.76
N THR A 149 -2.88 -0.06 3.60
CA THR A 149 -3.56 1.23 3.55
C THR A 149 -3.61 1.87 4.94
N SER A 150 -3.57 3.20 5.01
CA SER A 150 -3.76 3.91 6.27
C SER A 150 -5.24 4.15 6.55
N TYR A 151 -5.67 4.05 7.82
CA TYR A 151 -6.96 4.54 8.27
C TYR A 151 -6.82 6.01 8.72
N ASN A 152 -7.88 6.78 8.53
CA ASN A 152 -8.04 8.11 9.15
C ASN A 152 -9.50 8.35 9.51
N TYR A 153 -9.72 9.20 10.51
CA TYR A 153 -11.06 9.61 10.91
C TYR A 153 -11.73 10.52 9.87
N ASP A 154 -13.04 10.62 9.92
CA ASP A 154 -13.88 11.39 8.98
C ASP A 154 -13.67 12.91 9.04
N TYR A 155 -13.07 13.42 10.12
CA TYR A 155 -12.74 14.84 10.23
C TYR A 155 -11.52 15.26 9.38
N TYR A 156 -10.66 14.33 8.95
CA TYR A 156 -9.49 14.65 8.12
C TYR A 156 -9.88 15.32 6.79
N PRO A 157 -10.72 14.68 5.92
CA PRO A 157 -11.15 15.35 4.70
C PRO A 157 -11.97 16.62 4.96
N LYS A 158 -12.75 16.68 6.05
CA LYS A 158 -13.46 17.90 6.46
C LYS A 158 -12.51 19.05 6.82
N HIS A 159 -11.33 18.73 7.41
CA HIS A 159 -10.29 19.73 7.65
C HIS A 159 -9.68 20.22 6.34
N MET A 160 -9.38 19.33 5.37
CA MET A 160 -8.87 19.73 4.06
C MET A 160 -9.82 20.70 3.35
N GLU A 161 -11.13 20.42 3.37
CA GLU A 161 -12.17 21.31 2.81
C GLU A 161 -12.20 22.68 3.51
N LYS A 162 -12.16 22.70 4.86
CA LYS A 162 -12.21 23.93 5.65
C LYS A 162 -10.95 24.79 5.51
N LEU A 163 -9.79 24.18 5.34
CA LEU A 163 -8.52 24.90 5.14
C LEU A 163 -8.49 25.61 3.78
N GLY A 164 -9.20 25.10 2.78
CA GLY A 164 -9.27 25.67 1.45
C GLY A 164 -7.97 25.68 0.66
N GLY A 165 -8.06 25.96 -0.63
CA GLY A 165 -6.88 25.99 -1.53
C GLY A 165 -6.31 24.63 -1.88
N TRP A 166 -6.94 23.54 -1.44
CA TRP A 166 -6.61 22.18 -1.82
C TRP A 166 -7.50 21.69 -2.94
N GLU A 167 -6.90 21.09 -3.94
CA GLU A 167 -7.58 20.51 -5.08
C GLU A 167 -7.48 18.99 -5.04
N LYS A 168 -8.41 18.30 -5.71
CA LYS A 168 -8.29 16.86 -5.97
C LYS A 168 -7.12 16.65 -6.92
N ASP A 169 -6.17 15.79 -6.53
CA ASP A 169 -5.09 15.37 -7.42
C ASP A 169 -5.41 13.99 -8.01
N ASN A 170 -5.64 12.98 -7.17
CA ASN A 170 -6.05 11.65 -7.60
C ASN A 170 -7.03 11.03 -6.61
N ASP A 171 -8.01 10.28 -7.11
CA ASP A 171 -8.92 9.47 -6.31
C ASP A 171 -8.64 7.98 -6.50
N TYR A 172 -8.80 7.23 -5.42
CA TYR A 172 -8.69 5.79 -5.38
C TYR A 172 -9.98 5.17 -4.86
N VAL A 173 -10.23 3.94 -5.30
CA VAL A 173 -11.32 3.08 -4.86
C VAL A 173 -10.77 1.75 -4.36
N GLU A 174 -11.48 1.12 -3.43
CA GLU A 174 -11.18 -0.22 -2.93
C GLU A 174 -12.46 -1.06 -3.00
N TYR A 175 -12.32 -2.31 -3.45
CA TYR A 175 -13.43 -3.23 -3.61
C TYR A 175 -13.32 -4.41 -2.67
N ARG A 176 -14.47 -4.83 -2.18
CA ARG A 176 -14.70 -6.13 -1.62
C ARG A 176 -15.17 -7.07 -2.73
N LEU A 177 -14.54 -8.22 -2.86
CA LEU A 177 -14.83 -9.26 -3.84
C LEU A 177 -15.27 -10.51 -3.11
N ASP A 178 -16.48 -10.98 -3.32
CA ASP A 178 -16.92 -12.22 -2.68
C ASP A 178 -16.19 -13.43 -3.28
N VAL A 179 -15.69 -14.32 -2.40
CA VAL A 179 -15.07 -15.58 -2.85
C VAL A 179 -16.18 -16.58 -3.16
N PRO A 180 -16.34 -16.97 -4.44
CA PRO A 180 -17.39 -17.92 -4.83
C PRO A 180 -17.05 -19.34 -4.36
N GLU A 181 -18.04 -20.22 -4.28
CA GLU A 181 -17.82 -21.63 -3.89
C GLU A 181 -16.90 -22.37 -4.87
N THR A 182 -16.92 -21.96 -6.13
CA THR A 182 -16.07 -22.50 -7.21
C THR A 182 -15.60 -21.38 -8.12
N ALA A 183 -14.47 -21.57 -8.80
CA ALA A 183 -13.98 -20.58 -9.76
C ALA A 183 -15.04 -20.33 -10.85
N PRO A 184 -15.41 -19.05 -11.12
CA PRO A 184 -16.37 -18.72 -12.17
C PRO A 184 -15.97 -19.31 -13.51
N GLU A 185 -16.95 -19.89 -14.19
CA GLU A 185 -16.76 -20.59 -15.49
C GLU A 185 -16.08 -19.69 -16.53
N LYS A 186 -16.32 -18.38 -16.45
CA LYS A 186 -15.67 -17.40 -17.31
C LYS A 186 -14.14 -17.44 -17.19
N TYR A 187 -13.60 -17.52 -15.97
CA TYR A 187 -12.14 -17.58 -15.80
C TYR A 187 -11.57 -18.92 -16.26
N THR A 188 -12.20 -20.04 -15.91
CA THR A 188 -11.70 -21.37 -16.27
C THR A 188 -11.70 -21.60 -17.77
N LYS A 189 -12.80 -21.24 -18.49
CA LYS A 189 -12.87 -21.37 -19.94
C LYS A 189 -11.86 -20.48 -20.66
N ILE A 190 -11.68 -19.23 -20.21
CA ILE A 190 -10.69 -18.34 -20.81
C ILE A 190 -9.29 -18.86 -20.53
N ALA A 191 -8.99 -19.31 -19.30
CA ALA A 191 -7.71 -19.89 -18.94
C ALA A 191 -7.33 -21.07 -19.84
N GLU A 192 -8.23 -22.05 -20.01
CA GLU A 192 -8.02 -23.19 -20.92
C GLU A 192 -7.76 -22.76 -22.37
N MET A 193 -8.50 -21.75 -22.85
CA MET A 193 -8.30 -21.21 -24.19
C MET A 193 -6.93 -20.55 -24.32
N VAL A 194 -6.53 -19.76 -23.32
CA VAL A 194 -5.25 -19.04 -23.29
C VAL A 194 -4.08 -20.02 -23.26
N GLU A 195 -4.15 -21.05 -22.43
CA GLU A 195 -3.15 -22.13 -22.41
C GLU A 195 -2.98 -22.78 -23.77
N LYS A 196 -4.10 -23.22 -24.38
CA LYS A 196 -4.07 -23.93 -25.67
C LYS A 196 -3.63 -23.03 -26.83
N ARG A 197 -4.05 -21.76 -26.85
CA ARG A 197 -3.84 -20.87 -28.00
C ARG A 197 -2.49 -20.14 -27.94
N TYR A 198 -2.07 -19.76 -26.75
CA TYR A 198 -0.91 -18.89 -26.56
C TYR A 198 0.24 -19.55 -25.83
N ASN A 199 0.07 -20.79 -25.34
CA ASN A 199 1.03 -21.51 -24.53
C ASN A 199 1.45 -20.71 -23.29
N LEU A 200 0.48 -19.94 -22.70
CA LEU A 200 0.66 -19.28 -21.41
C LEU A 200 0.20 -20.23 -20.31
N HIS A 201 0.92 -20.29 -19.20
CA HIS A 201 0.51 -21.16 -18.10
C HIS A 201 0.73 -20.49 -16.74
N ALA A 202 -0.16 -20.80 -15.80
CA ALA A 202 0.00 -20.41 -14.41
C ALA A 202 1.03 -21.33 -13.74
N ARG A 203 1.92 -20.75 -12.93
CA ARG A 203 2.93 -21.48 -12.16
C ARG A 203 2.95 -21.06 -10.71
N LYS A 204 3.17 -22.02 -9.82
CA LYS A 204 3.50 -21.79 -8.41
C LYS A 204 5.00 -21.76 -8.20
N LEU A 205 5.43 -20.79 -7.43
CA LEU A 205 6.84 -20.62 -7.08
C LEU A 205 7.18 -21.37 -5.79
N THR A 206 8.38 -21.88 -5.73
CA THR A 206 8.98 -22.41 -4.52
C THR A 206 9.92 -21.39 -3.88
N LYS A 207 10.29 -21.57 -2.62
CA LYS A 207 11.31 -20.73 -1.99
C LYS A 207 12.63 -20.73 -2.76
N LYS A 208 12.98 -21.88 -3.37
CA LYS A 208 14.19 -22.00 -4.22
C LYS A 208 14.08 -21.09 -5.45
N ASP A 209 12.92 -21.05 -6.11
CA ASP A 209 12.69 -20.14 -7.25
C ASP A 209 12.89 -18.68 -6.83
N ILE A 210 12.34 -18.27 -5.68
CA ILE A 210 12.44 -16.90 -5.18
C ILE A 210 13.88 -16.49 -4.88
N PHE A 211 14.59 -17.28 -4.08
CA PHE A 211 15.89 -16.88 -3.52
C PHE A 211 17.10 -17.32 -4.35
N GLU A 212 17.02 -18.41 -5.08
CA GLU A 212 18.11 -18.96 -5.89
C GLU A 212 17.81 -18.85 -7.40
N GLY A 213 16.54 -19.00 -7.81
CA GLY A 213 16.12 -18.95 -9.22
C GLY A 213 15.90 -17.53 -9.76
N GLY A 214 16.11 -16.49 -8.94
CA GLY A 214 16.01 -15.09 -9.34
C GLY A 214 14.58 -14.56 -9.50
N TYR A 215 13.54 -15.35 -9.17
CA TYR A 215 12.15 -14.90 -9.29
C TYR A 215 11.82 -13.76 -8.34
N GLY A 216 12.45 -13.67 -7.16
CA GLY A 216 12.26 -12.52 -6.28
C GLY A 216 12.51 -11.20 -6.99
N LYS A 217 13.60 -11.07 -7.76
CA LYS A 217 13.88 -9.89 -8.57
C LYS A 217 12.92 -9.76 -9.75
N LYS A 218 12.69 -10.84 -10.52
CA LYS A 218 11.83 -10.82 -11.71
C LYS A 218 10.41 -10.35 -11.42
N LEU A 219 9.85 -10.68 -10.24
CA LEU A 219 8.52 -10.24 -9.82
C LEU A 219 8.46 -8.71 -9.70
N PHE A 220 9.43 -8.08 -9.05
CA PHE A 220 9.47 -6.63 -8.89
C PHE A 220 9.89 -5.91 -10.19
N ASP A 221 10.72 -6.51 -11.03
CA ASP A 221 11.01 -5.98 -12.38
C ASP A 221 9.72 -5.93 -13.21
N LEU A 222 8.86 -6.98 -13.12
CA LEU A 222 7.55 -6.96 -13.77
C LEU A 222 6.63 -5.86 -13.21
N ILE A 223 6.63 -5.65 -11.89
CA ILE A 223 5.89 -4.54 -11.26
C ILE A 223 6.41 -3.20 -11.78
N ASN A 224 7.71 -2.99 -11.84
CA ASN A 224 8.30 -1.75 -12.38
C ASN A 224 7.79 -1.46 -13.80
N VAL A 225 7.67 -2.48 -14.65
CA VAL A 225 7.14 -2.32 -16.03
C VAL A 225 5.64 -2.06 -16.03
N THR A 226 4.88 -2.88 -15.29
CA THR A 226 3.41 -2.87 -15.37
C THR A 226 2.78 -1.68 -14.67
N TYR A 227 3.45 -1.08 -13.68
CA TYR A 227 3.00 0.08 -12.89
C TYR A 227 3.61 1.40 -13.36
N SER A 228 4.54 1.37 -14.31
CA SER A 228 5.29 2.56 -14.77
C SER A 228 4.42 3.76 -15.19
N HIS A 229 3.18 3.52 -15.58
CA HIS A 229 2.22 4.53 -16.04
C HIS A 229 1.25 5.00 -14.95
N LEU A 230 1.30 4.41 -13.74
CA LEU A 230 0.40 4.77 -12.66
C LEU A 230 0.83 6.10 -12.03
N TYR A 231 -0.16 6.84 -11.53
CA TYR A 231 0.02 8.13 -10.87
C TYR A 231 1.07 8.06 -9.76
N GLY A 232 2.02 8.99 -9.78
CA GLY A 232 3.06 9.10 -8.75
C GLY A 232 4.12 8.00 -8.73
N PHE A 233 3.97 6.95 -9.55
CA PHE A 233 4.88 5.80 -9.54
C PHE A 233 6.33 6.18 -9.87
N SER A 234 7.23 5.67 -9.05
CA SER A 234 8.68 5.68 -9.32
C SER A 234 9.23 4.25 -9.25
N GLU A 235 10.12 3.90 -10.18
CA GLU A 235 10.67 2.56 -10.27
C GLU A 235 11.46 2.18 -9.01
N LEU A 236 11.22 0.97 -8.53
CA LEU A 236 11.96 0.41 -7.41
C LEU A 236 13.41 0.15 -7.81
N SER A 237 14.35 0.59 -6.98
CA SER A 237 15.76 0.28 -7.15
C SER A 237 16.07 -1.17 -6.81
N GLU A 238 17.18 -1.72 -7.33
CA GLU A 238 17.63 -3.08 -6.98
C GLU A 238 17.78 -3.27 -5.47
N ARG A 239 18.28 -2.26 -4.76
CA ARG A 239 18.41 -2.28 -3.31
C ARG A 239 17.06 -2.37 -2.60
N GLN A 240 16.02 -1.66 -3.08
CA GLN A 240 14.65 -1.77 -2.56
C GLN A 240 14.08 -3.16 -2.85
N ILE A 241 14.22 -3.66 -4.07
CA ILE A 241 13.78 -5.01 -4.46
C ILE A 241 14.40 -6.05 -3.54
N ASP A 242 15.71 -6.00 -3.33
CA ASP A 242 16.41 -6.89 -2.40
C ASP A 242 15.88 -6.80 -0.97
N GLN A 243 15.58 -5.59 -0.50
CA GLN A 243 14.99 -5.40 0.83
C GLN A 243 13.59 -6.02 0.93
N TYR A 244 12.74 -5.81 -0.05
CA TYR A 244 11.37 -6.35 -0.06
C TYR A 244 11.37 -7.88 -0.19
N VAL A 245 12.20 -8.45 -1.06
CA VAL A 245 12.36 -9.91 -1.18
C VAL A 245 12.76 -10.51 0.17
N LYS A 246 13.77 -9.96 0.83
CA LYS A 246 14.26 -10.46 2.13
C LYS A 246 13.27 -10.24 3.27
N MET A 247 12.43 -9.22 3.18
CA MET A 247 11.48 -8.87 4.24
C MET A 247 10.20 -9.70 4.15
N TYR A 248 9.63 -9.85 2.98
CA TYR A 248 8.27 -10.39 2.83
C TYR A 248 8.23 -11.87 2.45
N PHE A 249 9.09 -12.33 1.54
CA PHE A 249 9.00 -13.70 1.03
C PHE A 249 9.36 -14.83 2.02
N PRO A 250 10.18 -14.64 3.05
CA PRO A 250 10.40 -15.72 4.04
C PRO A 250 9.14 -16.19 4.76
N LEU A 251 8.18 -15.25 4.97
CA LEU A 251 6.92 -15.51 5.66
C LEU A 251 5.74 -15.69 4.69
N ALA A 252 5.87 -15.29 3.43
CA ALA A 252 4.80 -15.38 2.43
C ALA A 252 4.30 -16.82 2.27
N ASP A 253 3.00 -16.96 2.07
CA ASP A 253 2.41 -18.21 1.61
C ASP A 253 2.43 -18.22 0.07
N LEU A 254 3.38 -18.98 -0.48
CA LEU A 254 3.57 -19.06 -1.93
C LEU A 254 2.38 -19.72 -2.66
N ASP A 255 1.51 -20.44 -1.94
CA ASP A 255 0.25 -20.94 -2.51
C ASP A 255 -0.71 -19.82 -2.90
N LEU A 256 -0.57 -18.65 -2.28
CA LEU A 256 -1.37 -17.44 -2.56
C LEU A 256 -0.68 -16.46 -3.54
N ILE A 257 0.40 -16.89 -4.16
CA ILE A 257 1.11 -16.15 -5.21
C ILE A 257 1.05 -16.96 -6.50
N THR A 258 0.63 -16.33 -7.59
CA THR A 258 0.59 -16.96 -8.91
C THR A 258 1.37 -16.12 -9.90
N VAL A 259 2.18 -16.78 -10.71
CA VAL A 259 2.83 -16.17 -11.86
C VAL A 259 2.31 -16.78 -13.15
N VAL A 260 2.37 -16.00 -14.23
CA VAL A 260 2.04 -16.46 -15.58
C VAL A 260 3.29 -16.41 -16.43
N GLU A 261 3.59 -17.50 -17.10
CA GLU A 261 4.77 -17.67 -17.95
C GLU A 261 4.37 -17.95 -19.40
N ASP A 262 5.17 -17.46 -20.36
CA ASP A 262 5.03 -17.75 -21.78
C ASP A 262 5.97 -18.88 -22.19
N GLY A 263 5.41 -20.08 -22.41
CA GLY A 263 6.15 -21.27 -22.83
C GLY A 263 6.80 -21.16 -24.22
N ASN A 264 6.34 -20.19 -25.05
CA ASN A 264 6.97 -19.93 -26.35
C ASN A 264 8.22 -19.05 -26.24
N LYS A 265 8.45 -18.44 -25.07
CA LYS A 265 9.54 -17.50 -24.80
C LYS A 265 10.41 -17.94 -23.61
N ASP A 266 10.80 -19.18 -23.59
CA ASP A 266 11.64 -19.75 -22.52
C ASP A 266 11.08 -19.50 -21.10
N ASN A 267 9.78 -19.66 -20.94
CA ASN A 267 9.06 -19.40 -19.69
C ASN A 267 9.29 -17.96 -19.16
N GLN A 268 9.28 -16.98 -20.08
CA GLN A 268 9.33 -15.58 -19.69
C GLN A 268 8.16 -15.26 -18.74
N LEU A 269 8.46 -14.63 -17.60
CA LEU A 269 7.45 -14.10 -16.70
C LEU A 269 6.68 -12.97 -17.35
N VAL A 270 5.35 -13.12 -17.52
CA VAL A 270 4.49 -12.15 -18.23
C VAL A 270 3.35 -11.62 -17.37
N GLY A 271 3.08 -12.26 -16.25
CA GLY A 271 2.05 -11.83 -15.31
C GLY A 271 2.29 -12.35 -13.90
N LEU A 272 1.73 -11.67 -12.92
CA LEU A 272 1.75 -12.09 -11.53
C LEU A 272 0.51 -11.61 -10.78
N ALA A 273 0.19 -12.29 -9.68
CA ALA A 273 -0.61 -11.78 -8.58
C ALA A 273 0.01 -12.21 -7.25
N ILE A 274 0.09 -11.27 -6.33
CA ILE A 274 0.54 -11.48 -4.95
C ILE A 274 -0.64 -11.18 -4.04
N THR A 275 -1.10 -12.21 -3.35
CA THR A 275 -2.18 -12.10 -2.36
C THR A 275 -1.72 -12.69 -1.04
N ILE A 276 -2.31 -12.25 0.06
CA ILE A 276 -1.97 -12.74 1.40
C ILE A 276 -3.24 -12.90 2.25
N PRO A 277 -3.25 -13.79 3.26
CA PRO A 277 -4.29 -13.75 4.28
C PRO A 277 -4.28 -12.38 4.95
N SER A 278 -5.45 -11.74 5.12
CA SER A 278 -5.49 -10.43 5.76
C SER A 278 -4.92 -10.48 7.18
N LEU A 279 -3.98 -9.58 7.46
CA LEU A 279 -3.28 -9.50 8.73
C LEU A 279 -3.91 -8.50 9.70
N THR A 280 -4.90 -7.71 9.28
CA THR A 280 -5.44 -6.60 10.05
C THR A 280 -5.88 -7.01 11.46
N ARG A 281 -6.69 -8.07 11.58
CA ARG A 281 -7.15 -8.55 12.89
C ARG A 281 -6.03 -9.13 13.76
N ALA A 282 -4.96 -9.61 13.16
CA ALA A 282 -3.77 -10.06 13.88
C ALA A 282 -2.92 -8.87 14.34
N LEU A 283 -2.75 -7.86 13.49
CA LEU A 283 -2.04 -6.62 13.80
C LEU A 283 -2.73 -5.84 14.93
N GLN A 284 -4.06 -5.75 14.93
CA GLN A 284 -4.83 -5.14 16.02
C GLN A 284 -4.58 -5.80 17.39
N LYS A 285 -4.18 -7.07 17.42
CA LYS A 285 -3.78 -7.79 18.63
C LYS A 285 -2.32 -7.63 19.02
N CYS A 286 -1.52 -7.00 18.16
CA CYS A 286 -0.14 -6.65 18.47
C CYS A 286 -0.13 -5.34 19.28
N HIS A 287 0.13 -5.42 20.60
CA HIS A 287 0.16 -4.22 21.43
C HIS A 287 1.12 -3.16 20.86
N ARG A 288 0.56 -2.04 20.38
CA ARG A 288 1.31 -0.94 19.75
C ARG A 288 2.27 -1.43 18.64
N GLY A 289 1.81 -2.32 17.79
CA GLY A 289 2.59 -2.88 16.68
C GLY A 289 3.75 -3.80 17.09
N ARG A 290 3.82 -4.27 18.35
CA ARG A 290 4.95 -5.08 18.81
C ARG A 290 4.68 -6.57 18.71
N LEU A 291 5.69 -7.32 18.22
CA LEU A 291 5.60 -8.78 18.09
C LEU A 291 5.62 -9.50 19.45
N PHE A 292 6.34 -8.97 20.43
CA PHE A 292 6.46 -9.59 21.75
C PHE A 292 5.56 -8.89 22.77
N PRO A 293 4.98 -9.66 23.74
CA PRO A 293 5.21 -11.11 23.96
C PRO A 293 4.38 -12.04 23.05
N PHE A 294 3.19 -11.64 22.52
CA PHE A 294 2.28 -12.56 21.83
C PHE A 294 1.90 -12.14 20.41
N GLY A 295 2.30 -10.95 19.93
CA GLY A 295 1.96 -10.45 18.60
C GLY A 295 2.38 -11.39 17.47
N TRP A 296 3.60 -11.96 17.55
CA TRP A 296 4.10 -12.94 16.59
C TRP A 296 3.19 -14.16 16.41
N TRP A 297 2.53 -14.62 17.49
CA TRP A 297 1.62 -15.76 17.45
C TRP A 297 0.34 -15.44 16.66
N HIS A 298 -0.21 -14.24 16.85
CA HIS A 298 -1.39 -13.80 16.10
C HIS A 298 -1.10 -13.71 14.60
N LEU A 299 0.06 -13.17 14.21
CA LEU A 299 0.49 -13.13 12.81
C LEU A 299 0.74 -14.53 12.24
N LEU A 300 1.44 -15.39 12.98
CA LEU A 300 1.67 -16.76 12.55
C LEU A 300 0.35 -17.51 12.29
N ARG A 301 -0.64 -17.33 13.17
CA ARG A 301 -1.98 -17.92 12.98
C ARG A 301 -2.67 -17.42 11.72
N ALA A 302 -2.57 -16.14 11.40
CA ALA A 302 -3.15 -15.60 10.19
C ALA A 302 -2.44 -16.13 8.94
N ILE A 303 -1.10 -16.07 8.91
CA ILE A 303 -0.30 -16.43 7.73
C ILE A 303 -0.27 -17.94 7.48
N LYS A 304 0.04 -18.75 8.50
CA LYS A 304 0.30 -20.18 8.31
C LYS A 304 -0.91 -21.07 8.53
N PHE A 305 -1.84 -20.63 9.35
CA PHE A 305 -3.05 -21.41 9.63
C PHE A 305 -4.30 -20.78 9.01
N HIS A 306 -4.15 -19.72 8.21
CA HIS A 306 -5.23 -19.00 7.51
C HIS A 306 -6.42 -18.67 8.43
N LYS A 307 -6.14 -18.22 9.69
CA LYS A 307 -7.17 -17.90 10.66
C LYS A 307 -7.70 -16.47 10.46
N THR A 308 -8.17 -16.23 9.24
CA THR A 308 -8.87 -15.02 8.78
C THR A 308 -9.85 -15.43 7.70
N GLU A 309 -10.92 -14.68 7.53
CA GLU A 309 -11.91 -14.89 6.46
C GLU A 309 -11.64 -14.02 5.23
N VAL A 310 -10.59 -13.20 5.28
CA VAL A 310 -10.25 -12.20 4.26
C VAL A 310 -8.91 -12.52 3.63
N VAL A 311 -8.84 -12.39 2.31
CA VAL A 311 -7.58 -12.37 1.55
C VAL A 311 -7.34 -10.97 0.99
N ASP A 312 -6.18 -10.39 1.24
CA ASP A 312 -5.77 -9.09 0.69
C ASP A 312 -5.09 -9.29 -0.66
N LEU A 313 -5.62 -8.64 -1.70
CA LEU A 313 -5.06 -8.65 -3.05
C LEU A 313 -4.08 -7.48 -3.17
N LEU A 314 -2.79 -7.74 -2.96
CA LEU A 314 -1.80 -6.67 -2.83
C LEU A 314 -1.31 -6.15 -4.18
N LEU A 315 -0.87 -7.05 -5.07
CA LEU A 315 -0.27 -6.68 -6.36
C LEU A 315 -0.80 -7.59 -7.45
N ILE A 316 -1.20 -7.01 -8.57
CA ILE A 316 -1.52 -7.73 -9.79
C ILE A 316 -0.93 -6.98 -10.98
N GLY A 317 -0.23 -7.69 -11.85
CA GLY A 317 0.37 -7.09 -13.02
C GLY A 317 0.47 -8.08 -14.18
N VAL A 318 0.16 -7.60 -15.38
CA VAL A 318 0.33 -8.34 -16.64
C VAL A 318 0.98 -7.42 -17.65
N LEU A 319 2.01 -7.88 -18.34
CA LEU A 319 2.68 -7.11 -19.40
C LEU A 319 1.65 -6.63 -20.42
N PRO A 320 1.78 -5.39 -20.94
CA PRO A 320 0.79 -4.77 -21.81
C PRO A 320 0.38 -5.64 -23.00
N GLU A 321 1.35 -6.30 -23.65
CA GLU A 321 1.12 -7.16 -24.83
C GLU A 321 0.40 -8.49 -24.52
N TYR A 322 0.22 -8.83 -23.23
CA TYR A 322 -0.50 -10.02 -22.78
C TYR A 322 -1.88 -9.72 -22.17
N ARG A 323 -2.18 -8.44 -21.90
CA ARG A 323 -3.47 -8.04 -21.31
C ARG A 323 -4.67 -8.46 -22.19
N SER A 324 -4.58 -8.22 -23.49
CA SER A 324 -5.63 -8.57 -24.45
C SER A 324 -5.75 -10.09 -24.71
N LYS A 325 -4.78 -10.89 -24.30
CA LYS A 325 -4.80 -12.35 -24.46
C LYS A 325 -5.58 -13.07 -23.35
N GLY A 326 -5.98 -12.37 -22.30
CA GLY A 326 -6.72 -12.95 -21.18
C GLY A 326 -5.86 -13.62 -20.11
N ALA A 327 -4.56 -13.25 -20.00
CA ALA A 327 -3.63 -13.82 -19.03
C ALA A 327 -4.10 -13.71 -17.57
N ASN A 328 -4.90 -12.68 -17.24
CA ASN A 328 -5.50 -12.52 -15.91
C ASN A 328 -6.39 -13.71 -15.51
N SER A 329 -7.06 -14.36 -16.50
CA SER A 329 -7.92 -15.50 -16.21
C SER A 329 -7.13 -16.71 -15.67
N LEU A 330 -5.88 -16.88 -16.10
CA LEU A 330 -4.98 -17.92 -15.55
C LEU A 330 -4.72 -17.68 -14.07
N VAL A 331 -4.52 -16.42 -13.68
CA VAL A 331 -4.29 -16.03 -12.27
C VAL A 331 -5.51 -16.39 -11.42
N PHE A 332 -6.71 -15.98 -11.82
CA PHE A 332 -7.92 -16.22 -11.03
C PHE A 332 -8.36 -17.67 -11.04
N ALA A 333 -8.21 -18.38 -12.18
CA ALA A 333 -8.45 -19.81 -12.26
C ALA A 333 -7.57 -20.62 -11.29
N ASP A 334 -6.35 -20.14 -11.02
CA ASP A 334 -5.43 -20.76 -10.07
C ASP A 334 -5.69 -20.33 -8.61
N LEU A 335 -5.94 -19.04 -8.32
CA LEU A 335 -6.07 -18.53 -6.96
C LEU A 335 -7.42 -18.81 -6.31
N ILE A 336 -8.54 -18.68 -7.03
CA ILE A 336 -9.87 -18.84 -6.44
C ILE A 336 -10.06 -20.20 -5.78
N PRO A 337 -9.67 -21.36 -6.37
CA PRO A 337 -9.77 -22.65 -5.70
C PRO A 337 -8.97 -22.70 -4.38
N ARG A 338 -7.89 -21.94 -4.26
CA ARG A 338 -7.10 -21.86 -3.03
C ARG A 338 -7.80 -21.00 -1.97
N TYR A 339 -8.44 -19.90 -2.39
CA TYR A 339 -9.25 -19.10 -1.47
C TYR A 339 -10.37 -19.93 -0.85
N VAL A 340 -11.05 -20.72 -1.68
CA VAL A 340 -12.09 -21.67 -1.21
C VAL A 340 -11.50 -22.70 -0.25
N LYS A 341 -10.39 -23.34 -0.63
CA LYS A 341 -9.69 -24.35 0.18
C LYS A 341 -9.30 -23.81 1.57
N TYR A 342 -8.85 -22.55 1.64
CA TYR A 342 -8.44 -21.92 2.90
C TYR A 342 -9.58 -21.28 3.68
N GLY A 343 -10.80 -21.27 3.12
CA GLY A 343 -12.00 -20.80 3.79
C GLY A 343 -12.14 -19.27 3.81
N PHE A 344 -11.45 -18.55 2.91
CA PHE A 344 -11.68 -17.13 2.74
C PHE A 344 -13.09 -16.88 2.22
N LYS A 345 -13.74 -15.84 2.73
CA LYS A 345 -15.10 -15.44 2.38
C LYS A 345 -15.12 -14.32 1.36
N TRP A 346 -14.15 -13.40 1.45
CA TRP A 346 -14.01 -12.31 0.48
C TRP A 346 -12.55 -11.92 0.31
N GLY A 347 -12.26 -11.30 -0.83
CA GLY A 347 -11.02 -10.61 -1.11
C GLY A 347 -11.18 -9.10 -0.94
N GLU A 348 -10.14 -8.46 -0.44
CA GLU A 348 -10.01 -7.03 -0.34
C GLU A 348 -9.03 -6.55 -1.39
N THR A 349 -9.43 -5.66 -2.32
CA THR A 349 -8.46 -5.09 -3.25
C THR A 349 -7.59 -4.06 -2.54
N HIS A 350 -6.38 -3.87 -3.05
CA HIS A 350 -5.57 -2.69 -2.72
C HIS A 350 -6.20 -1.44 -3.35
N VAL A 351 -5.64 -0.26 -3.06
CA VAL A 351 -6.06 1.00 -3.69
C VAL A 351 -5.90 0.91 -5.21
N GLU A 352 -6.96 1.28 -5.92
CA GLU A 352 -7.00 1.32 -7.38
C GLU A 352 -7.36 2.74 -7.81
N MET A 353 -6.61 3.31 -8.75
CA MET A 353 -7.01 4.62 -9.31
C MET A 353 -8.45 4.54 -9.82
N GLU A 354 -9.28 5.52 -9.47
CA GLU A 354 -10.70 5.58 -9.89
C GLU A 354 -10.83 5.50 -11.44
N THR A 355 -9.82 5.95 -12.16
CA THR A 355 -9.76 5.92 -13.63
C THR A 355 -9.18 4.64 -14.23
N ASN A 356 -8.75 3.67 -13.41
CA ASN A 356 -8.15 2.43 -13.91
C ASN A 356 -9.20 1.36 -14.24
N GLU A 357 -10.02 1.63 -15.27
CA GLU A 357 -11.07 0.70 -15.74
C GLU A 357 -10.51 -0.68 -16.12
N SER A 358 -9.26 -0.74 -16.58
CA SER A 358 -8.62 -1.99 -16.98
C SER A 358 -8.48 -2.98 -15.82
N VAL A 359 -8.17 -2.50 -14.63
CA VAL A 359 -8.10 -3.34 -13.41
C VAL A 359 -9.50 -3.61 -12.89
N GLN A 360 -10.34 -2.60 -12.76
CA GLN A 360 -11.70 -2.73 -12.21
C GLN A 360 -12.57 -3.70 -13.01
N SER A 361 -12.45 -3.71 -14.34
CA SER A 361 -13.24 -4.62 -15.20
C SER A 361 -12.96 -6.11 -15.00
N GLN A 362 -11.82 -6.48 -14.41
CA GLN A 362 -11.51 -7.89 -14.13
C GLN A 362 -12.32 -8.45 -12.95
N TRP A 363 -12.80 -7.60 -12.06
CA TRP A 363 -13.53 -8.01 -10.86
C TRP A 363 -14.98 -8.45 -11.15
N GLY A 364 -15.56 -8.08 -12.29
CA GLY A 364 -16.96 -8.32 -12.59
C GLY A 364 -17.50 -9.72 -12.26
N PRO A 365 -16.76 -10.84 -12.54
CA PRO A 365 -17.20 -12.19 -12.17
C PRO A 365 -17.18 -12.51 -10.66
N LEU A 366 -16.65 -11.62 -9.82
CA LEU A 366 -16.51 -11.78 -8.37
C LEU A 366 -17.46 -10.87 -7.58
N ASP A 367 -18.48 -10.33 -8.25
CA ASP A 367 -19.50 -9.45 -7.65
C ASP A 367 -18.90 -8.31 -6.80
N PRO A 368 -18.15 -7.36 -7.41
CA PRO A 368 -17.40 -6.35 -6.69
C PRO A 368 -18.32 -5.34 -6.03
N THR A 369 -18.10 -5.10 -4.74
CA THR A 369 -18.74 -4.04 -3.98
C THR A 369 -17.69 -2.99 -3.61
N MET A 370 -17.78 -1.79 -4.21
CA MET A 370 -16.94 -0.67 -3.78
C MET A 370 -17.33 -0.26 -2.36
N HIS A 371 -16.37 -0.22 -1.45
CA HIS A 371 -16.66 0.04 -0.04
C HIS A 371 -15.73 1.06 0.63
N LYS A 372 -14.68 1.51 -0.04
CA LYS A 372 -13.84 2.62 0.42
C LYS A 372 -13.44 3.52 -0.74
N LYS A 373 -13.25 4.81 -0.45
CA LYS A 373 -12.65 5.80 -1.34
C LYS A 373 -11.58 6.58 -0.62
N ARG A 374 -10.52 6.93 -1.38
CA ARG A 374 -9.43 7.77 -0.89
C ARG A 374 -9.12 8.87 -1.87
N ARG A 375 -8.49 9.93 -1.38
CA ARG A 375 -8.07 11.07 -2.18
C ARG A 375 -6.66 11.52 -1.84
N CYS A 376 -5.86 11.78 -2.87
CA CYS A 376 -4.71 12.65 -2.78
C CYS A 376 -5.13 14.07 -3.12
N TYR A 377 -4.66 15.00 -2.32
CA TYR A 377 -4.88 16.44 -2.48
C TYR A 377 -3.60 17.10 -2.97
N ARG A 378 -3.76 18.18 -3.74
CA ARG A 378 -2.66 19.02 -4.23
C ARG A 378 -2.93 20.48 -3.89
N LYS A 379 -1.86 21.24 -3.64
CA LYS A 379 -1.91 22.68 -3.46
C LYS A 379 -0.60 23.31 -3.93
N ALA A 380 -0.67 24.40 -4.69
CA ALA A 380 0.50 25.21 -5.00
C ALA A 380 1.03 25.90 -3.75
N ILE A 381 2.35 25.96 -3.60
CA ILE A 381 3.05 26.54 -2.45
C ILE A 381 4.05 27.63 -2.87
N GLY A 382 3.86 28.23 -4.04
CA GLY A 382 4.71 29.26 -4.60
C GLY A 382 4.97 30.45 -3.70
#